data_2bb6ecaf4cce8f9d36bcaf5375a98874
#
_entry.id   2bb6ecaf4cce8f9d36bcaf5375a98874
#
_cell.length_a   1.000
_cell.length_b   1.000
_cell.length_c   1.000
_cell.angle_alpha   90.00
_cell.angle_beta   90.00
_cell.angle_gamma   90.00
#
_symmetry.space_group_name_H-M   'P 1'
#
loop_
_entity.id
_entity.type
_entity.pdbx_description
1 polymer ?
#
loop_
_entity_poly.entity_id
_entity_poly.type
_entity_poly.pdbx_seq_one_letter_code
_entity_poly.pdbx_strand_id
1 'polypeptide(L)'
;MVYVRDILRKKGSDARSVSPQATVFEALEVMAEHNIGAVLVLEEGKLAGVFSERDYARKVILQGRASKDTLVSELMERGVFCVGLSDDINTCMAIMTLQRIRHLPVLDEGGVVGVISIGDVVKETISDQKFTIRELKKYITGSHGPEIEAD
;
A
#
# COMPACT_ATOMS: atom_id res chain seq x y z
N MET A 1 1.53 -13.76 -16.41
CA MET A 1 1.76 -13.47 -15.00
C MET A 1 2.17 -12.02 -14.82
N VAL A 2 1.62 -11.36 -13.81
CA VAL A 2 1.94 -9.95 -13.51
C VAL A 2 2.98 -9.88 -12.41
N TYR A 3 4.00 -9.09 -12.63
CA TYR A 3 5.10 -8.88 -11.68
C TYR A 3 5.02 -7.48 -11.07
N VAL A 4 5.70 -7.31 -9.94
CA VAL A 4 5.80 -6.01 -9.26
C VAL A 4 6.28 -4.91 -10.21
N ARG A 5 7.28 -5.20 -11.06
CA ARG A 5 7.76 -4.22 -12.05
C ARG A 5 6.67 -3.74 -13.00
N ASP A 6 5.71 -4.59 -13.35
CA ASP A 6 4.62 -4.23 -14.25
C ASP A 6 3.67 -3.23 -13.59
N ILE A 7 3.39 -3.43 -12.30
CA ILE A 7 2.59 -2.50 -11.52
C ILE A 7 3.27 -1.14 -11.43
N LEU A 8 4.57 -1.12 -11.12
CA LEU A 8 5.32 0.14 -11.00
C LEU A 8 5.42 0.89 -12.32
N ARG A 9 5.47 0.21 -13.45
CA ARG A 9 5.46 0.84 -14.77
C ARG A 9 4.16 1.59 -15.01
N LYS A 10 3.03 1.07 -14.52
CA LYS A 10 1.71 1.68 -14.71
C LYS A 10 1.44 2.80 -13.71
N LYS A 11 1.73 2.59 -12.44
CA LYS A 11 1.42 3.57 -11.40
C LYS A 11 2.52 4.60 -11.16
N GLY A 12 3.72 4.29 -11.62
CA GLY A 12 4.91 5.07 -11.29
C GLY A 12 5.59 4.58 -10.03
N SER A 13 6.81 5.03 -9.82
CA SER A 13 7.65 4.63 -8.70
C SER A 13 7.71 5.66 -7.58
N ASP A 14 6.79 6.62 -7.56
CA ASP A 14 6.71 7.63 -6.51
C ASP A 14 6.28 6.99 -5.19
N ALA A 15 7.24 6.88 -4.28
CA ALA A 15 6.99 6.43 -2.93
C ALA A 15 7.17 7.62 -2.00
N ARG A 16 6.09 8.05 -1.35
CA ARG A 16 6.16 9.17 -0.42
C ARG A 16 6.81 8.72 0.88
N SER A 17 7.70 9.55 1.38
CA SER A 17 8.47 9.23 2.57
C SER A 17 8.61 10.42 3.50
N VAL A 18 8.92 10.10 4.75
CA VAL A 18 9.26 11.08 5.77
C VAL A 18 10.54 10.63 6.47
N SER A 19 11.19 11.56 7.16
CA SER A 19 12.33 11.26 8.01
C SER A 19 11.87 10.60 9.33
N PRO A 20 12.69 9.78 9.98
CA PRO A 20 12.39 9.26 11.31
C PRO A 20 12.15 10.37 12.35
N GLN A 21 12.72 11.54 12.16
CA GLN A 21 12.54 12.70 13.05
C GLN A 21 11.30 13.52 12.74
N ALA A 22 10.58 13.20 11.67
CA ALA A 22 9.30 13.83 11.38
C ALA A 22 8.29 13.48 12.48
N THR A 23 7.38 14.41 12.76
CA THR A 23 6.28 14.14 13.68
C THR A 23 5.22 13.28 13.01
N VAL A 24 4.43 12.60 13.82
CA VAL A 24 3.27 11.86 13.32
C VAL A 24 2.33 12.81 12.57
N PHE A 25 2.16 14.03 13.04
CA PHE A 25 1.33 15.03 12.36
C PHE A 25 1.84 15.32 10.94
N GLU A 26 3.15 15.51 10.77
CA GLU A 26 3.75 15.71 9.44
C GLU A 26 3.52 14.52 8.51
N ALA A 27 3.64 13.29 9.05
CA ALA A 27 3.36 12.09 8.29
C ALA A 27 1.89 12.03 7.83
N LEU A 28 0.96 12.40 8.71
CA LEU A 28 -0.47 12.47 8.39
C LEU A 28 -0.75 13.52 7.31
N GLU A 29 -0.06 14.66 7.35
CA GLU A 29 -0.19 15.69 6.32
C GLU A 29 0.20 15.14 4.94
N VAL A 30 1.31 14.41 4.87
CA VAL A 30 1.77 13.77 3.62
C VAL A 30 0.72 12.77 3.12
N MET A 31 0.20 11.94 4.01
CA MET A 31 -0.83 10.96 3.63
C MET A 31 -2.10 11.63 3.11
N ALA A 32 -2.54 12.69 3.76
CA ALA A 32 -3.73 13.43 3.35
C ALA A 32 -3.54 14.15 2.02
N GLU A 33 -2.40 14.78 1.83
CA GLU A 33 -2.07 15.52 0.61
C GLU A 33 -2.03 14.61 -0.62
N HIS A 34 -1.50 13.41 -0.47
CA HIS A 34 -1.33 12.46 -1.57
C HIS A 34 -2.40 11.36 -1.60
N ASN A 35 -3.36 11.41 -0.70
CA ASN A 35 -4.44 10.43 -0.58
C ASN A 35 -3.91 8.99 -0.51
N ILE A 36 -2.95 8.78 0.39
CA ILE A 36 -2.33 7.47 0.63
C ILE A 36 -2.49 7.07 2.10
N GLY A 37 -2.48 5.77 2.37
CA GLY A 37 -2.71 5.22 3.71
C GLY A 37 -1.45 4.91 4.49
N ALA A 38 -0.28 5.10 3.89
CA ALA A 38 0.99 4.85 4.54
C ALA A 38 2.10 5.65 3.89
N VAL A 39 3.14 5.94 4.66
CA VAL A 39 4.37 6.57 4.16
C VAL A 39 5.56 5.72 4.54
N LEU A 40 6.57 5.72 3.70
CA LEU A 40 7.85 5.13 4.03
C LEU A 40 8.61 6.05 4.99
N VAL A 41 9.39 5.46 5.86
CA VAL A 41 10.30 6.20 6.71
C VAL A 41 11.71 5.89 6.22
N LEU A 42 12.36 6.90 5.64
CA LEU A 42 13.69 6.76 5.07
C LEU A 42 14.71 7.54 5.89
N GLU A 43 15.82 6.90 6.18
CA GLU A 43 16.95 7.52 6.84
C GLU A 43 18.18 7.37 5.92
N GLU A 44 18.71 8.49 5.47
CA GLU A 44 19.84 8.50 4.53
C GLU A 44 19.58 7.63 3.28
N GLY A 45 18.36 7.70 2.75
CA GLY A 45 17.95 6.94 1.57
C GLY A 45 17.63 5.47 1.82
N LYS A 46 17.81 4.99 3.06
CA LYS A 46 17.53 3.60 3.42
C LYS A 46 16.19 3.47 4.13
N LEU A 47 15.51 2.36 3.90
CA LEU A 47 14.24 2.09 4.55
C LEU A 47 14.45 1.82 6.04
N ALA A 48 13.96 2.73 6.89
CA ALA A 48 13.98 2.57 8.34
C ALA A 48 12.68 1.92 8.85
N GLY A 49 11.57 2.17 8.18
CA GLY A 49 10.27 1.62 8.56
C GLY A 49 9.15 2.12 7.68
N VAL A 50 7.93 1.80 8.09
CA VAL A 50 6.68 2.27 7.46
C VAL A 50 5.77 2.78 8.56
N PHE A 51 5.08 3.89 8.30
CA PHE A 51 4.08 4.42 9.20
C PHE A 51 2.75 4.56 8.46
N SER A 52 1.67 4.01 9.04
CA SER A 52 0.35 3.95 8.39
C SER A 52 -0.72 4.66 9.21
N GLU A 53 -1.86 4.94 8.56
CA GLU A 53 -3.07 5.44 9.26
C GLU A 53 -3.52 4.46 10.34
N ARG A 54 -3.32 3.17 10.14
CA ARG A 54 -3.62 2.14 11.12
C ARG A 54 -2.73 2.28 12.36
N ASP A 55 -1.45 2.55 12.17
CA ASP A 55 -0.52 2.84 13.26
C ASP A 55 -0.96 4.07 14.02
N TYR A 56 -1.37 5.11 13.32
CA TYR A 56 -1.91 6.33 13.93
C TYR A 56 -3.10 6.02 14.83
N ALA A 57 -4.08 5.29 14.31
CA ALA A 57 -5.28 4.96 15.09
C ALA A 57 -4.95 4.13 16.34
N ARG A 58 -4.09 3.14 16.21
CA ARG A 58 -3.79 2.18 17.29
C ARG A 58 -2.75 2.67 18.29
N LYS A 59 -1.74 3.42 17.83
CA LYS A 59 -0.58 3.78 18.63
C LYS A 59 -0.55 5.25 19.06
N VAL A 60 -1.36 6.10 18.43
CA VAL A 60 -1.40 7.53 18.77
C VAL A 60 -2.74 7.88 19.40
N ILE A 61 -3.81 7.87 18.65
CA ILE A 61 -5.13 8.29 19.13
C ILE A 61 -5.60 7.41 20.29
N LEU A 62 -5.58 6.10 20.14
CA LEU A 62 -6.07 5.19 21.19
C LEU A 62 -5.15 5.13 22.41
N GLN A 63 -3.90 5.54 22.26
CA GLN A 63 -2.95 5.60 23.38
C GLN A 63 -2.88 6.99 24.04
N GLY A 64 -3.74 7.92 23.61
CA GLY A 64 -3.78 9.28 24.16
C GLY A 64 -2.56 10.13 23.85
N ARG A 65 -1.80 9.79 22.81
CA ARG A 65 -0.62 10.54 22.41
C ARG A 65 -0.99 11.70 21.48
N ALA A 66 -0.17 12.74 21.48
CA ALA A 66 -0.38 13.91 20.63
C ALA A 66 0.46 13.78 19.35
N SER A 67 -0.18 13.92 18.19
CA SER A 67 0.46 13.79 16.88
C SER A 67 1.63 14.76 16.66
N LYS A 68 1.50 15.98 17.21
CA LYS A 68 2.54 17.02 17.07
C LYS A 68 3.73 16.83 17.97
N ASP A 69 3.60 16.00 19.00
CA ASP A 69 4.64 15.76 20.01
C ASP A 69 5.25 14.36 19.92
N THR A 70 4.82 13.57 18.93
CA THR A 70 5.28 12.20 18.77
C THR A 70 6.06 12.08 17.46
N LEU A 71 7.26 11.53 17.53
CA LEU A 71 8.06 11.28 16.33
C LEU A 71 7.65 9.97 15.67
N VAL A 72 7.71 9.96 14.36
CA VAL A 72 7.42 8.76 13.57
C VAL A 72 8.33 7.59 13.97
N SER A 73 9.60 7.86 14.27
CA SER A 73 10.57 6.86 14.72
C SER A 73 10.14 6.08 15.96
N GLU A 74 9.32 6.67 16.80
CA GLU A 74 8.84 6.02 18.03
C GLU A 74 7.79 4.95 17.74
N LEU A 75 7.05 5.07 16.64
CA LEU A 75 5.86 4.27 16.38
C LEU A 75 5.86 3.52 15.05
N MET A 76 6.79 3.79 14.15
CA MET A 76 6.87 3.13 12.85
C MET A 76 7.09 1.62 13.00
N GLU A 77 6.58 0.86 12.05
CA GLU A 77 6.91 -0.56 11.93
C GLU A 77 8.32 -0.71 11.35
N ARG A 78 9.20 -1.43 12.04
CA ARG A 78 10.60 -1.57 11.66
C ARG A 78 10.91 -2.86 10.89
N GLY A 79 10.33 -3.96 11.27
CA GLY A 79 10.52 -5.24 10.59
C GLY A 79 9.66 -5.34 9.34
N VAL A 80 9.90 -4.50 8.36
CA VAL A 80 9.04 -4.33 7.21
C VAL A 80 9.29 -5.43 6.17
N PHE A 81 8.22 -6.08 5.74
CA PHE A 81 8.27 -6.99 4.61
C PHE A 81 8.39 -6.19 3.32
N CYS A 82 9.33 -6.58 2.48
CA CYS A 82 9.59 -5.95 1.20
C CYS A 82 9.53 -6.98 0.07
N VAL A 83 9.32 -6.50 -1.14
CA VAL A 83 9.37 -7.33 -2.35
C VAL A 83 10.35 -6.74 -3.35
N GLY A 84 10.76 -7.54 -4.31
CA GLY A 84 11.60 -7.11 -5.42
C GLY A 84 10.79 -6.98 -6.71
N LEU A 85 11.42 -6.41 -7.72
CA LEU A 85 10.79 -6.19 -9.03
C LEU A 85 10.35 -7.47 -9.72
N SER A 86 11.02 -8.58 -9.46
CA SER A 86 10.72 -9.88 -10.08
C SER A 86 9.74 -10.74 -9.30
N ASP A 87 9.26 -10.26 -8.16
CA ASP A 87 8.19 -10.94 -7.44
C ASP A 87 6.87 -10.74 -8.17
N ASP A 88 5.99 -11.74 -8.09
CA ASP A 88 4.69 -11.67 -8.74
C ASP A 88 3.59 -11.21 -7.78
N ILE A 89 2.43 -10.88 -8.33
CA ILE A 89 1.30 -10.38 -7.53
C ILE A 89 0.76 -11.44 -6.56
N ASN A 90 0.89 -12.73 -6.87
CA ASN A 90 0.45 -13.79 -5.97
C ASN A 90 1.31 -13.82 -4.70
N THR A 91 2.61 -13.61 -4.86
CA THR A 91 3.54 -13.47 -3.73
C THR A 91 3.16 -12.25 -2.87
N CYS A 92 2.86 -11.12 -3.51
CA CYS A 92 2.41 -9.92 -2.79
C CYS A 92 1.12 -10.17 -2.00
N MET A 93 0.13 -10.80 -2.63
CA MET A 93 -1.13 -11.15 -1.97
C MET A 93 -0.91 -12.08 -0.78
N ALA A 94 -0.05 -13.07 -0.93
CA ALA A 94 0.26 -14.01 0.16
C ALA A 94 0.87 -13.28 1.36
N ILE A 95 1.86 -12.43 1.11
CA ILE A 95 2.51 -11.64 2.18
C ILE A 95 1.49 -10.73 2.86
N MET A 96 0.73 -9.97 2.08
CA MET A 96 -0.27 -9.04 2.62
C MET A 96 -1.33 -9.76 3.45
N THR A 97 -1.78 -10.92 3.01
CA THR A 97 -2.78 -11.72 3.71
C THR A 97 -2.23 -12.33 4.99
N LEU A 98 -1.07 -12.98 4.93
CA LEU A 98 -0.47 -13.65 6.07
C LEU A 98 0.01 -12.67 7.14
N GLN A 99 0.56 -11.54 6.74
CA GLN A 99 1.09 -10.55 7.65
C GLN A 99 0.09 -9.45 8.00
N ARG A 100 -1.08 -9.46 7.37
CA ARG A 100 -2.16 -8.46 7.58
C ARG A 100 -1.67 -7.03 7.34
N ILE A 101 -0.91 -6.86 6.29
CA ILE A 101 -0.39 -5.56 5.85
C ILE A 101 -0.94 -5.21 4.49
N ARG A 102 -1.00 -3.93 4.18
CA ARG A 102 -1.62 -3.41 2.96
C ARG A 102 -0.64 -2.72 2.02
N HIS A 103 0.60 -2.60 2.42
CA HIS A 103 1.64 -1.91 1.67
C HIS A 103 2.93 -2.71 1.73
N LEU A 104 3.59 -2.83 0.60
CA LEU A 104 4.88 -3.50 0.49
C LEU A 104 5.86 -2.57 -0.21
N PRO A 105 6.90 -2.12 0.48
CA PRO A 105 8.00 -1.43 -0.19
C PRO A 105 8.66 -2.35 -1.21
N VAL A 106 9.05 -1.79 -2.34
CA VAL A 106 9.77 -2.50 -3.39
C VAL A 106 11.23 -2.08 -3.34
N LEU A 107 12.10 -3.06 -3.20
CA LEU A 107 13.54 -2.84 -3.16
C LEU A 107 14.19 -3.35 -4.43
N ASP A 108 15.17 -2.62 -4.92
CA ASP A 108 16.05 -3.02 -6.00
C ASP A 108 17.45 -2.53 -5.68
N GLU A 109 18.42 -3.45 -5.71
CA GLU A 109 19.82 -3.14 -5.37
C GLU A 109 20.00 -2.39 -4.05
N GLY A 110 19.21 -2.77 -3.04
CA GLY A 110 19.29 -2.20 -1.70
C GLY A 110 18.58 -0.86 -1.50
N GLY A 111 18.01 -0.29 -2.56
CA GLY A 111 17.27 0.96 -2.49
C GLY A 111 15.77 0.77 -2.71
N VAL A 112 14.98 1.67 -2.17
CA VAL A 112 13.53 1.68 -2.39
C VAL A 112 13.24 2.25 -3.77
N VAL A 113 12.50 1.50 -4.59
CA VAL A 113 12.11 1.94 -5.93
C VAL A 113 10.60 2.16 -6.07
N GLY A 114 9.83 1.87 -5.04
CA GLY A 114 8.39 2.11 -5.06
C GLY A 114 7.68 1.44 -3.90
N VAL A 115 6.34 1.50 -3.94
CA VAL A 115 5.46 0.84 -2.96
C VAL A 115 4.31 0.18 -3.72
N ILE A 116 3.98 -1.04 -3.34
CA ILE A 116 2.82 -1.76 -3.85
C ILE A 116 1.75 -1.79 -2.74
N SER A 117 0.55 -1.33 -3.05
CA SER A 117 -0.58 -1.39 -2.11
C SER A 117 -1.49 -2.57 -2.42
N ILE A 118 -2.34 -2.95 -1.46
CA ILE A 118 -3.38 -3.97 -1.70
C ILE A 118 -4.30 -3.55 -2.85
N GLY A 119 -4.59 -2.26 -2.97
CA GLY A 119 -5.39 -1.72 -4.06
C GLY A 119 -4.74 -1.94 -5.43
N ASP A 120 -3.42 -1.79 -5.52
CA ASP A 120 -2.67 -2.04 -6.77
C ASP A 120 -2.79 -3.51 -7.18
N VAL A 121 -2.65 -4.42 -6.23
CA VAL A 121 -2.72 -5.86 -6.48
C VAL A 121 -4.13 -6.27 -6.92
N VAL A 122 -5.14 -5.78 -6.23
CA VAL A 122 -6.55 -6.05 -6.57
C VAL A 122 -6.87 -5.51 -7.95
N LYS A 123 -6.44 -4.30 -8.26
CA LYS A 123 -6.67 -3.67 -9.57
C LYS A 123 -6.06 -4.49 -10.71
N GLU A 124 -4.86 -5.00 -10.56
CA GLU A 124 -4.23 -5.83 -11.57
C GLU A 124 -4.95 -7.18 -11.73
N THR A 125 -5.34 -7.79 -10.63
CA THR A 125 -6.11 -9.04 -10.65
C THR A 125 -7.44 -8.86 -11.38
N ILE A 126 -8.14 -7.77 -11.10
CA ILE A 126 -9.41 -7.44 -11.76
C ILE A 126 -9.21 -7.16 -13.24
N SER A 127 -8.14 -6.45 -13.60
CA SER A 127 -7.84 -6.12 -14.99
C SER A 127 -7.73 -7.39 -15.85
N ASP A 128 -7.00 -8.39 -15.36
CA ASP A 128 -6.82 -9.66 -16.08
C ASP A 128 -8.11 -10.48 -16.17
N GLN A 129 -9.06 -10.28 -15.24
CA GLN A 129 -10.30 -11.03 -15.15
C GLN A 129 -11.53 -10.19 -15.45
N LYS A 130 -11.35 -9.04 -16.04
CA LYS A 130 -12.44 -8.07 -16.27
C LYS A 130 -13.61 -8.66 -17.03
N PHE A 131 -13.33 -9.44 -18.04
CA PHE A 131 -14.35 -10.12 -18.83
C PHE A 131 -15.16 -11.12 -17.97
N THR A 132 -14.46 -11.95 -17.20
CA THR A 132 -15.09 -12.93 -16.31
C THR A 132 -15.96 -12.25 -15.26
N ILE A 133 -15.48 -11.17 -14.67
CA ILE A 133 -16.25 -10.39 -13.70
C ILE A 133 -17.51 -9.80 -14.34
N ARG A 134 -17.40 -9.30 -15.54
CA ARG A 134 -18.54 -8.75 -16.29
C ARG A 134 -19.61 -9.82 -16.51
N GLU A 135 -19.22 -11.00 -16.90
CA GLU A 135 -20.13 -12.11 -17.08
C GLU A 135 -20.78 -12.53 -15.76
N LEU A 136 -20.00 -12.62 -14.69
CA LEU A 136 -20.54 -12.96 -13.36
C LEU A 136 -21.53 -11.93 -12.84
N LYS A 137 -21.35 -10.66 -13.13
CA LYS A 137 -22.31 -9.61 -12.76
C LYS A 137 -23.69 -9.86 -13.37
N LYS A 138 -23.74 -10.35 -14.59
CA LYS A 138 -25.00 -10.71 -15.26
C LYS A 138 -25.74 -11.79 -14.49
N TYR A 139 -25.05 -12.76 -13.92
CA TYR A 139 -25.65 -13.82 -13.11
C TYR A 139 -26.08 -13.34 -11.74
N ILE A 140 -25.30 -12.47 -11.10
CA ILE A 140 -25.61 -11.95 -9.76
C ILE A 140 -26.87 -11.09 -9.78
N THR A 141 -27.05 -10.27 -10.82
CA THR A 141 -28.25 -9.45 -10.96
C THR A 141 -29.40 -10.26 -11.52
N GLY A 142 -29.12 -11.49 -11.88
CA GLY A 142 -30.00 -12.29 -12.68
C GLY A 142 -30.20 -11.67 -14.04
N SER A 143 -30.33 -12.49 -15.06
CA SER A 143 -30.74 -12.04 -16.39
C SER A 143 -32.14 -11.40 -16.38
N HIS A 144 -32.66 -11.11 -15.22
CA HIS A 144 -34.00 -10.59 -14.95
C HIS A 144 -34.00 -9.10 -14.60
N GLY A 145 -32.85 -8.51 -14.42
CA GLY A 145 -32.71 -7.11 -14.14
C GLY A 145 -32.10 -6.35 -15.30
N PRO A 146 -32.03 -5.02 -15.18
CA PRO A 146 -31.28 -4.21 -16.15
C PRO A 146 -29.83 -4.65 -16.21
N GLU A 147 -29.28 -4.65 -17.41
CA GLU A 147 -27.88 -4.96 -17.59
C GLU A 147 -27.05 -4.01 -16.76
N ILE A 148 -26.14 -4.58 -15.96
CA ILE A 148 -25.14 -3.79 -15.28
C ILE A 148 -24.10 -3.45 -16.32
N GLU A 149 -23.99 -2.19 -16.66
CA GLU A 149 -22.88 -1.72 -17.47
C GLU A 149 -21.59 -1.92 -16.68
N ALA A 150 -20.70 -2.69 -17.25
CA ALA A 150 -19.40 -2.91 -16.66
C ALA A 150 -18.43 -1.86 -17.18
N ASP A 151 -18.13 -0.90 -16.39
CA ASP A 151 -17.11 0.08 -16.68
C ASP A 151 -15.71 -0.49 -16.35
#